data_99ee281d697af23801fd9a79f0527c66
#
_entry.id   99ee281d697af23801fd9a79f0527c66
#
_cell.length_a   1.000
_cell.length_b   1.000
_cell.length_c   1.000
_cell.angle_alpha   90.00
_cell.angle_beta   90.00
_cell.angle_gamma   90.00
#
_symmetry.space_group_name_H-M   'P 1'
#
loop_
_entity.id
_entity.type
_entity.pdbx_description
1 polymer ?
#
loop_
_entity_poly.entity_id
_entity_poly.type
_entity_poly.pdbx_seq_one_letter_code
_entity_poly.pdbx_strand_id
1 'polypeptide(L)'
;MTPLPLQGEGRGGGGRPYNSVMKDLPVSSIEDVERALHEHRYVADRSLATTIFLALTLDKPLLLEGEAGVGKTEVGKVLAEILDSRLIRLQCYEGIDVNNAVYEWAYAKQMLHIRLLESAGANREETEREIYSPQFLVKRPLLQAIESDGGKAPVLLIDEIDRADDEFEAFLLELLSDFQISIPEIGTIKADKPPAVIITSNRTREIHDALKRRCLYFWIDYPSVDREYEIITARVPEVPKKLARQVSAFIGGVRRLDLYKLPGIAETLDWTRSLIALGEAELSEAAVEATLGSIVKYQEDLERLRGAGSRELLARAVNA
;
A
#
# COMPACT_ATOMS: atom_id res chain seq x y z
N MET A 1 -7.47 -46.14 -46.35
CA MET A 1 -7.65 -45.66 -44.96
C MET A 1 -6.71 -44.50 -44.77
N THR A 2 -7.23 -43.29 -44.88
CA THR A 2 -6.50 -42.03 -44.77
C THR A 2 -6.76 -41.47 -43.38
N PRO A 3 -5.73 -41.05 -42.60
CA PRO A 3 -5.98 -40.47 -41.29
C PRO A 3 -6.48 -39.02 -41.40
N LEU A 4 -7.51 -38.69 -40.62
CA LEU A 4 -8.06 -37.35 -40.42
C LEU A 4 -7.06 -36.47 -39.64
N PRO A 5 -6.95 -35.18 -39.95
CA PRO A 5 -6.17 -34.23 -39.15
C PRO A 5 -6.96 -33.79 -37.89
N LEU A 6 -6.31 -33.89 -36.75
CA LEU A 6 -6.76 -33.30 -35.47
C LEU A 6 -6.59 -31.79 -35.55
N GLN A 7 -7.71 -31.09 -35.63
CA GLN A 7 -7.78 -29.65 -35.33
C GLN A 7 -7.82 -29.46 -33.83
N GLY A 8 -6.68 -29.05 -33.26
CA GLY A 8 -6.59 -28.53 -31.91
C GLY A 8 -6.68 -27.01 -31.95
N GLU A 9 -7.86 -26.45 -31.78
CA GLU A 9 -8.01 -25.02 -31.48
C GLU A 9 -7.63 -24.77 -30.01
N GLY A 10 -6.36 -24.40 -29.80
CA GLY A 10 -5.93 -23.77 -28.58
C GLY A 10 -6.47 -22.34 -28.52
N ARG A 11 -7.48 -22.10 -27.69
CA ARG A 11 -7.87 -20.74 -27.29
C ARG A 11 -6.76 -20.19 -26.42
N GLY A 12 -5.83 -19.45 -27.05
CA GLY A 12 -4.84 -18.63 -26.39
C GLY A 12 -5.54 -17.49 -25.66
N GLY A 13 -5.32 -17.40 -24.37
CA GLY A 13 -5.67 -16.21 -23.59
C GLY A 13 -4.98 -15.00 -24.22
N GLY A 14 -5.78 -14.02 -24.66
CA GLY A 14 -5.31 -12.82 -25.34
C GLY A 14 -4.67 -11.84 -24.35
N GLY A 15 -3.42 -12.11 -23.95
CA GLY A 15 -2.59 -11.09 -23.30
C GLY A 15 -2.37 -9.94 -24.30
N ARG A 16 -2.53 -8.71 -23.86
CA ARG A 16 -2.18 -7.53 -24.67
C ARG A 16 -0.72 -7.64 -25.11
N PRO A 17 -0.36 -7.29 -26.35
CA PRO A 17 1.04 -7.35 -26.76
C PRO A 17 1.87 -6.40 -25.90
N TYR A 18 3.03 -6.86 -25.44
CA TYR A 18 3.99 -6.17 -24.56
C TYR A 18 4.20 -4.68 -24.91
N ASN A 19 4.24 -4.35 -26.22
CA ASN A 19 4.39 -2.98 -26.71
C ASN A 19 3.17 -2.08 -26.53
N SER A 20 1.98 -2.59 -26.23
CA SER A 20 0.78 -1.76 -26.04
C SER A 20 0.62 -1.26 -24.60
N VAL A 21 1.13 -2.00 -23.62
CA VAL A 21 1.09 -1.65 -22.19
C VAL A 21 2.09 -0.52 -21.91
N MET A 22 3.27 -0.55 -22.52
CA MET A 22 4.33 0.45 -22.32
C MET A 22 3.98 1.86 -22.85
N LYS A 23 3.03 2.00 -23.77
CA LYS A 23 2.69 3.30 -24.39
C LYS A 23 1.91 4.24 -23.47
N ASP A 24 1.24 3.71 -22.45
CA ASP A 24 0.36 4.50 -21.56
C ASP A 24 0.99 4.76 -20.18
N LEU A 25 2.16 4.17 -19.87
CA LEU A 25 2.85 4.41 -18.60
C LEU A 25 3.76 5.65 -18.68
N PRO A 26 3.75 6.52 -17.65
CA PRO A 26 4.63 7.68 -17.58
C PRO A 26 6.10 7.31 -17.32
N VAL A 27 6.37 6.04 -17.01
CA VAL A 27 7.71 5.47 -16.76
C VAL A 27 8.00 4.37 -17.77
N SER A 28 9.10 4.47 -18.50
CA SER A 28 9.48 3.57 -19.60
C SER A 28 10.69 2.70 -19.28
N SER A 29 11.36 2.95 -18.17
CA SER A 29 12.55 2.23 -17.72
C SER A 29 12.65 2.18 -16.20
N ILE A 30 13.55 1.34 -15.68
CA ILE A 30 13.84 1.28 -14.25
C ILE A 30 14.38 2.62 -13.75
N GLU A 31 15.22 3.27 -14.55
CA GLU A 31 15.82 4.59 -14.29
C GLU A 31 14.75 5.69 -14.19
N ASP A 32 13.69 5.59 -15.00
CA ASP A 32 12.55 6.52 -14.91
C ASP A 32 11.79 6.32 -13.60
N VAL A 33 11.60 5.07 -13.16
CA VAL A 33 10.97 4.76 -11.87
C VAL A 33 11.81 5.28 -10.70
N GLU A 34 13.13 5.04 -10.71
CA GLU A 34 14.05 5.55 -9.67
C GLU A 34 13.96 7.08 -9.57
N ARG A 35 14.04 7.77 -10.71
CA ARG A 35 13.96 9.23 -10.78
C ARG A 35 12.60 9.73 -10.27
N ALA A 36 11.50 9.16 -10.74
CA ALA A 36 10.16 9.55 -10.34
C ALA A 36 9.93 9.34 -8.83
N LEU A 37 10.37 8.22 -8.26
CA LEU A 37 10.31 7.98 -6.82
C LEU A 37 11.09 9.05 -6.05
N HIS A 38 12.30 9.39 -6.50
CA HIS A 38 13.12 10.42 -5.88
C HIS A 38 12.48 11.83 -5.97
N GLU A 39 11.90 12.20 -7.12
CA GLU A 39 11.18 13.47 -7.32
C GLU A 39 9.99 13.60 -6.35
N HIS A 40 9.33 12.49 -6.05
CA HIS A 40 8.27 12.40 -5.03
C HIS A 40 8.79 12.12 -3.61
N ARG A 41 10.09 12.35 -3.36
CA ARG A 41 10.75 12.23 -2.04
C ARG A 41 10.65 10.84 -1.42
N TYR A 42 10.57 9.81 -2.25
CA TYR A 42 10.65 8.42 -1.83
C TYR A 42 12.03 7.86 -2.21
N VAL A 43 12.86 7.59 -1.20
CA VAL A 43 14.20 7.04 -1.40
C VAL A 43 14.08 5.52 -1.58
N ALA A 44 14.17 5.06 -2.82
CA ALA A 44 14.13 3.63 -3.17
C ALA A 44 15.52 3.12 -3.53
N ASP A 45 15.76 1.81 -3.38
CA ASP A 45 16.87 1.15 -4.04
C ASP A 45 16.47 0.68 -5.43
N ARG A 46 17.48 0.35 -6.24
CA ARG A 46 17.28 -0.15 -7.60
C ARG A 46 16.44 -1.43 -7.65
N SER A 47 16.52 -2.29 -6.62
CA SER A 47 15.75 -3.54 -6.59
C SER A 47 14.26 -3.28 -6.39
N LEU A 48 13.87 -2.35 -5.52
CA LEU A 48 12.49 -1.92 -5.37
C LEU A 48 11.98 -1.25 -6.65
N ALA A 49 12.75 -0.33 -7.24
CA ALA A 49 12.38 0.32 -8.49
C ALA A 49 12.19 -0.67 -9.63
N THR A 50 13.08 -1.68 -9.71
CA THR A 50 12.95 -2.79 -10.68
C THR A 50 11.66 -3.58 -10.46
N THR A 51 11.34 -3.91 -9.20
CA THR A 51 10.14 -4.69 -8.89
C THR A 51 8.87 -3.89 -9.20
N ILE A 52 8.86 -2.60 -8.90
CA ILE A 52 7.77 -1.68 -9.28
C ILE A 52 7.61 -1.62 -10.80
N PHE A 53 8.69 -1.41 -11.53
CA PHE A 53 8.66 -1.38 -12.99
C PHE A 53 8.07 -2.66 -13.59
N LEU A 54 8.50 -3.83 -13.07
CA LEU A 54 7.97 -5.11 -13.50
C LEU A 54 6.49 -5.30 -13.13
N ALA A 55 6.08 -4.85 -11.94
CA ALA A 55 4.68 -4.92 -11.51
C ALA A 55 3.77 -4.15 -12.46
N LEU A 56 4.16 -2.91 -12.80
CA LEU A 56 3.42 -2.06 -13.74
C LEU A 56 3.43 -2.60 -15.17
N THR A 57 4.56 -3.15 -15.62
CA THR A 57 4.71 -3.66 -16.99
C THR A 57 3.96 -4.97 -17.22
N LEU A 58 3.88 -5.82 -16.20
CA LEU A 58 3.27 -7.15 -16.29
C LEU A 58 1.83 -7.19 -15.77
N ASP A 59 1.26 -6.05 -15.39
CA ASP A 59 -0.06 -5.94 -14.74
C ASP A 59 -0.21 -6.90 -13.55
N LYS A 60 0.87 -7.05 -12.75
CA LYS A 60 0.90 -7.93 -11.58
C LYS A 60 0.81 -7.15 -10.28
N PRO A 61 0.06 -7.64 -9.29
CA PRO A 61 0.10 -7.08 -7.94
C PRO A 61 1.51 -7.10 -7.37
N LEU A 62 1.89 -6.04 -6.63
CA LEU A 62 3.13 -5.95 -5.89
C LEU A 62 2.84 -6.18 -4.40
N LEU A 63 3.38 -7.26 -3.83
CA LEU A 63 3.32 -7.55 -2.41
C LEU A 63 4.58 -7.00 -1.73
N LEU A 64 4.38 -6.05 -0.83
CA LEU A 64 5.42 -5.43 0.00
C LEU A 64 5.30 -5.97 1.42
N GLU A 65 6.26 -6.75 1.85
CA GLU A 65 6.40 -7.18 3.24
C GLU A 65 7.55 -6.45 3.93
N GLY A 66 7.53 -6.39 5.25
CA GLY A 66 8.57 -5.78 6.08
C GLY A 66 8.02 -5.33 7.42
N GLU A 67 8.88 -4.83 8.28
CA GLU A 67 8.51 -4.34 9.60
C GLU A 67 7.55 -3.12 9.54
N ALA A 68 6.86 -2.86 10.65
CA ALA A 68 6.00 -1.69 10.73
C ALA A 68 6.84 -0.39 10.61
N GLY A 69 6.31 0.61 9.91
CA GLY A 69 6.94 1.93 9.80
C GLY A 69 8.10 2.03 8.79
N VAL A 70 8.39 0.99 7.99
CA VAL A 70 9.47 1.05 6.96
C VAL A 70 9.06 1.75 5.65
N GLY A 71 7.81 2.19 5.52
CA GLY A 71 7.34 2.97 4.37
C GLY A 71 6.62 2.19 3.28
N LYS A 72 6.12 0.96 3.54
CA LYS A 72 5.36 0.14 2.57
C LYS A 72 4.14 0.86 1.98
N THR A 73 3.28 1.39 2.85
CA THR A 73 2.06 2.12 2.46
C THR A 73 2.38 3.37 1.62
N GLU A 74 3.53 3.99 1.85
CA GLU A 74 3.96 5.18 1.13
C GLU A 74 4.26 4.89 -0.35
N VAL A 75 4.72 3.68 -0.69
CA VAL A 75 4.91 3.25 -2.09
C VAL A 75 3.62 3.41 -2.90
N GLY A 76 2.48 2.96 -2.35
CA GLY A 76 1.19 3.07 -3.04
C GLY A 76 0.76 4.52 -3.28
N LYS A 77 1.01 5.41 -2.30
CA LYS A 77 0.70 6.85 -2.44
C LYS A 77 1.56 7.51 -3.51
N VAL A 78 2.86 7.28 -3.44
CA VAL A 78 3.82 7.85 -4.40
C VAL A 78 3.57 7.32 -5.82
N LEU A 79 3.21 6.04 -5.98
CA LEU A 79 2.83 5.51 -7.27
C LEU A 79 1.56 6.16 -7.84
N ALA A 80 0.57 6.47 -7.00
CA ALA A 80 -0.61 7.19 -7.46
C ALA A 80 -0.26 8.61 -7.98
N GLU A 81 0.67 9.29 -7.32
CA GLU A 81 1.19 10.59 -7.77
C GLU A 81 1.98 10.47 -9.08
N ILE A 82 2.90 9.50 -9.18
CA ILE A 82 3.71 9.24 -10.39
C ILE A 82 2.81 8.92 -11.60
N LEU A 83 1.80 8.09 -11.39
CA LEU A 83 0.86 7.69 -12.44
C LEU A 83 -0.21 8.76 -12.72
N ASP A 84 -0.23 9.85 -11.93
CA ASP A 84 -1.27 10.89 -11.96
C ASP A 84 -2.67 10.23 -11.96
N SER A 85 -2.87 9.31 -11.01
CA SER A 85 -4.04 8.45 -10.89
C SER A 85 -4.63 8.51 -9.48
N ARG A 86 -5.93 8.20 -9.38
CA ARG A 86 -6.61 8.16 -8.09
C ARG A 86 -6.08 7.02 -7.24
N LEU A 87 -5.70 7.31 -5.98
CA LEU A 87 -5.43 6.29 -4.97
C LEU A 87 -6.73 5.80 -4.35
N ILE A 88 -6.94 4.49 -4.40
CA ILE A 88 -8.02 3.82 -3.69
C ILE A 88 -7.39 2.93 -2.64
N ARG A 89 -7.68 3.18 -1.36
CA ARG A 89 -7.12 2.43 -0.24
C ARG A 89 -8.17 1.54 0.40
N LEU A 90 -7.85 0.26 0.54
CA LEU A 90 -8.55 -0.70 1.38
C LEU A 90 -7.65 -1.03 2.58
N GLN A 91 -8.01 -0.57 3.77
CA GLN A 91 -7.36 -0.95 5.02
C GLN A 91 -7.95 -2.27 5.49
N CYS A 92 -7.15 -3.33 5.58
CA CYS A 92 -7.57 -4.60 6.13
C CYS A 92 -7.62 -4.55 7.67
N TYR A 93 -8.57 -5.26 8.24
CA TYR A 93 -8.77 -5.44 9.67
C TYR A 93 -9.42 -6.80 9.91
N GLU A 94 -9.34 -7.30 11.13
CA GLU A 94 -9.94 -8.58 11.53
C GLU A 94 -11.46 -8.59 11.33
N GLY A 95 -11.97 -9.56 10.57
CA GLY A 95 -13.39 -9.66 10.21
C GLY A 95 -13.83 -8.77 9.05
N ILE A 96 -12.88 -8.27 8.24
CA ILE A 96 -13.25 -7.62 6.97
C ILE A 96 -13.96 -8.63 6.06
N ASP A 97 -15.08 -8.22 5.49
CA ASP A 97 -15.88 -9.04 4.59
C ASP A 97 -16.05 -8.40 3.20
N VAL A 98 -16.67 -9.16 2.30
CA VAL A 98 -16.95 -8.72 0.93
C VAL A 98 -17.83 -7.45 0.91
N ASN A 99 -18.81 -7.34 1.83
CA ASN A 99 -19.71 -6.17 1.86
C ASN A 99 -18.96 -4.88 2.23
N ASN A 100 -17.98 -5.00 3.13
CA ASN A 100 -17.15 -3.85 3.52
C ASN A 100 -16.08 -3.50 2.48
N ALA A 101 -15.66 -4.46 1.67
CA ALA A 101 -14.58 -4.29 0.70
C ALA A 101 -15.07 -4.00 -0.73
N VAL A 102 -16.21 -4.56 -1.14
CA VAL A 102 -16.69 -4.56 -2.54
C VAL A 102 -17.86 -3.63 -2.74
N TYR A 103 -19.01 -3.94 -2.14
CA TYR A 103 -20.23 -3.14 -2.27
C TYR A 103 -21.18 -3.38 -1.10
N GLU A 104 -22.09 -2.47 -0.95
CA GLU A 104 -23.22 -2.57 -0.02
C GLU A 104 -24.47 -1.97 -0.66
N TRP A 105 -25.63 -2.56 -0.41
CA TRP A 105 -26.89 -1.96 -0.81
C TRP A 105 -27.34 -0.90 0.20
N ALA A 106 -27.75 0.27 -0.32
CA ALA A 106 -28.25 1.38 0.51
C ALA A 106 -29.67 1.09 1.02
N TYR A 107 -29.85 0.09 1.88
CA TYR A 107 -31.14 -0.41 2.34
C TYR A 107 -32.12 0.68 2.82
N ALA A 108 -31.62 1.67 3.54
CA ALA A 108 -32.47 2.77 4.01
C ALA A 108 -33.06 3.57 2.83
N LYS A 109 -32.28 3.80 1.78
CA LYS A 109 -32.75 4.47 0.55
C LYS A 109 -33.71 3.58 -0.25
N GLN A 110 -33.41 2.28 -0.35
CA GLN A 110 -34.31 1.31 -1.01
C GLN A 110 -35.65 1.26 -0.32
N MET A 111 -35.70 1.16 1.01
CA MET A 111 -36.96 1.16 1.78
C MET A 111 -37.81 2.40 1.57
N LEU A 112 -37.18 3.59 1.54
CA LEU A 112 -37.88 4.83 1.24
C LEU A 112 -38.42 4.84 -0.18
N HIS A 113 -37.63 4.38 -1.14
CA HIS A 113 -38.00 4.31 -2.54
C HIS A 113 -39.16 3.34 -2.79
N ILE A 114 -39.17 2.15 -2.17
CA ILE A 114 -40.28 1.18 -2.19
C ILE A 114 -41.58 1.86 -1.76
N ARG A 115 -41.58 2.57 -0.65
CA ARG A 115 -42.78 3.28 -0.17
C ARG A 115 -43.30 4.35 -1.17
N LEU A 116 -42.37 5.06 -1.81
CA LEU A 116 -42.73 6.02 -2.85
C LEU A 116 -43.37 5.34 -4.09
N LEU A 117 -42.78 4.23 -4.54
CA LEU A 117 -43.29 3.44 -5.67
C LEU A 117 -44.65 2.84 -5.36
N GLU A 118 -44.86 2.26 -4.18
CA GLU A 118 -46.16 1.76 -3.71
C GLU A 118 -47.23 2.84 -3.74
N SER A 119 -46.89 4.05 -3.24
CA SER A 119 -47.83 5.18 -3.25
C SER A 119 -48.14 5.69 -4.68
N ALA A 120 -47.23 5.49 -5.62
CA ALA A 120 -47.42 5.82 -7.04
C ALA A 120 -48.12 4.71 -7.84
N GLY A 121 -48.44 3.56 -7.22
CA GLY A 121 -49.12 2.45 -7.86
C GLY A 121 -48.24 1.56 -8.75
N ALA A 122 -46.91 1.58 -8.53
CA ALA A 122 -45.99 0.72 -9.24
C ALA A 122 -46.26 -0.77 -8.93
N ASN A 123 -46.04 -1.63 -9.91
CA ASN A 123 -46.17 -3.08 -9.71
C ASN A 123 -44.88 -3.67 -9.08
N ARG A 124 -44.99 -4.93 -8.62
CA ARG A 124 -43.91 -5.61 -7.94
C ARG A 124 -42.64 -5.76 -8.79
N GLU A 125 -42.81 -6.09 -10.08
CA GLU A 125 -41.66 -6.31 -10.97
C GLU A 125 -40.90 -5.01 -11.27
N GLU A 126 -41.61 -3.90 -11.41
CA GLU A 126 -41.01 -2.57 -11.54
C GLU A 126 -40.26 -2.19 -10.30
N THR A 127 -40.86 -2.41 -9.12
CA THR A 127 -40.22 -2.12 -7.82
C THR A 127 -38.94 -2.94 -7.63
N GLU A 128 -38.98 -4.26 -7.87
CA GLU A 128 -37.79 -5.13 -7.76
C GLU A 128 -36.68 -4.70 -8.71
N ARG A 129 -36.99 -4.28 -9.92
CA ARG A 129 -36.01 -3.84 -10.91
C ARG A 129 -35.36 -2.50 -10.52
N GLU A 130 -36.13 -1.60 -9.95
CA GLU A 130 -35.64 -0.29 -9.55
C GLU A 130 -34.76 -0.34 -8.29
N ILE A 131 -35.11 -1.14 -7.28
CA ILE A 131 -34.36 -1.18 -5.99
C ILE A 131 -32.97 -1.79 -6.13
N TYR A 132 -32.73 -2.64 -7.14
CA TYR A 132 -31.42 -3.20 -7.44
C TYR A 132 -30.69 -2.45 -8.57
N SER A 133 -31.07 -1.20 -8.80
CA SER A 133 -30.36 -0.36 -9.77
C SER A 133 -29.07 0.24 -9.17
N PRO A 134 -28.12 0.64 -10.02
CA PRO A 134 -26.82 1.18 -9.58
C PRO A 134 -26.90 2.39 -8.63
N GLN A 135 -28.03 3.13 -8.64
CA GLN A 135 -28.24 4.28 -7.73
C GLN A 135 -28.30 3.91 -6.24
N PHE A 136 -28.62 2.65 -5.92
CA PHE A 136 -28.66 2.13 -4.56
C PHE A 136 -27.41 1.34 -4.18
N LEU A 137 -26.48 1.16 -5.13
CA LEU A 137 -25.22 0.47 -4.89
C LEU A 137 -24.20 1.42 -4.27
N VAL A 138 -23.78 1.14 -3.05
CA VAL A 138 -22.67 1.82 -2.40
C VAL A 138 -21.39 1.10 -2.78
N LYS A 139 -20.60 1.71 -3.67
CA LYS A 139 -19.35 1.15 -4.15
C LYS A 139 -18.29 1.27 -3.07
N ARG A 140 -17.73 0.15 -2.63
CA ARG A 140 -16.62 0.03 -1.69
C ARG A 140 -15.27 0.00 -2.46
N PRO A 141 -14.11 0.08 -1.78
CA PRO A 141 -12.82 0.28 -2.46
C PRO A 141 -12.52 -0.68 -3.61
N LEU A 142 -12.80 -1.98 -3.47
CA LEU A 142 -12.49 -2.94 -4.53
C LEU A 142 -13.34 -2.72 -5.78
N LEU A 143 -14.65 -2.47 -5.63
CA LEU A 143 -15.50 -2.16 -6.77
C LEU A 143 -15.11 -0.82 -7.41
N GLN A 144 -14.76 0.20 -6.60
CA GLN A 144 -14.29 1.47 -7.12
C GLN A 144 -12.99 1.34 -7.92
N ALA A 145 -12.14 0.36 -7.59
CA ALA A 145 -10.89 0.12 -8.30
C ALA A 145 -11.09 -0.62 -9.63
N ILE A 146 -12.12 -1.46 -9.72
CA ILE A 146 -12.47 -2.24 -10.93
C ILE A 146 -13.30 -1.41 -11.90
N GLU A 147 -14.24 -0.63 -11.39
CA GLU A 147 -15.14 0.16 -12.22
C GLU A 147 -14.42 1.42 -12.73
N SER A 148 -14.17 1.46 -14.01
CA SER A 148 -13.53 2.58 -14.68
C SER A 148 -14.54 3.67 -15.03
N ASP A 149 -14.28 4.90 -14.62
CA ASP A 149 -15.02 6.10 -15.06
C ASP A 149 -14.56 6.59 -16.44
N GLY A 150 -13.90 5.73 -17.25
CA GLY A 150 -13.33 6.09 -18.55
C GLY A 150 -12.01 6.86 -18.47
N GLY A 151 -11.49 7.09 -17.27
CA GLY A 151 -10.23 7.80 -16.99
C GLY A 151 -8.99 6.89 -16.97
N LYS A 152 -7.97 7.34 -16.25
CA LYS A 152 -6.77 6.54 -15.94
C LYS A 152 -7.13 5.42 -14.96
N ALA A 153 -6.47 4.26 -15.11
CA ALA A 153 -6.59 3.17 -14.13
C ALA A 153 -6.11 3.65 -12.74
N PRO A 154 -6.85 3.38 -11.67
CA PRO A 154 -6.46 3.80 -10.32
C PRO A 154 -5.30 2.96 -9.79
N VAL A 155 -4.67 3.45 -8.72
CA VAL A 155 -3.79 2.65 -7.87
C VAL A 155 -4.65 2.09 -6.72
N LEU A 156 -4.71 0.77 -6.60
CA LEU A 156 -5.37 0.07 -5.49
C LEU A 156 -4.33 -0.33 -4.46
N LEU A 157 -4.43 0.24 -3.27
CA LEU A 157 -3.62 -0.10 -2.11
C LEU A 157 -4.43 -0.96 -1.14
N ILE A 158 -4.09 -2.24 -1.05
CA ILE A 158 -4.62 -3.18 -0.05
C ILE A 158 -3.61 -3.20 1.11
N ASP A 159 -3.96 -2.50 2.20
CA ASP A 159 -3.04 -2.21 3.29
C ASP A 159 -3.26 -3.16 4.46
N GLU A 160 -2.16 -3.73 5.02
CA GLU A 160 -2.14 -4.69 6.13
C GLU A 160 -2.98 -5.94 5.87
N ILE A 161 -2.76 -6.62 4.72
CA ILE A 161 -3.50 -7.83 4.33
C ILE A 161 -3.36 -8.96 5.37
N ASP A 162 -2.27 -9.01 6.12
CA ASP A 162 -2.02 -9.94 7.22
C ASP A 162 -2.99 -9.79 8.40
N ARG A 163 -3.89 -8.80 8.39
CA ARG A 163 -5.00 -8.64 9.33
C ARG A 163 -6.33 -9.21 8.85
N ALA A 164 -6.45 -9.52 7.57
CA ALA A 164 -7.62 -10.18 7.01
C ALA A 164 -7.59 -11.68 7.31
N ASP A 165 -8.71 -12.36 7.15
CA ASP A 165 -8.82 -13.81 7.25
C ASP A 165 -8.54 -14.52 5.92
N ASP A 166 -8.49 -15.86 5.96
CA ASP A 166 -8.21 -16.68 4.79
C ASP A 166 -9.35 -16.64 3.75
N GLU A 167 -10.59 -16.42 4.19
CA GLU A 167 -11.76 -16.31 3.30
C GLU A 167 -11.67 -15.05 2.45
N PHE A 168 -11.25 -13.95 3.06
CA PHE A 168 -11.02 -12.71 2.33
C PHE A 168 -9.84 -12.79 1.37
N GLU A 169 -8.74 -13.47 1.76
CA GLU A 169 -7.63 -13.73 0.83
C GLU A 169 -8.06 -14.57 -0.37
N ALA A 170 -8.89 -15.61 -0.15
CA ALA A 170 -9.43 -16.43 -1.23
C ALA A 170 -10.28 -15.61 -2.21
N PHE A 171 -11.10 -14.69 -1.69
CA PHE A 171 -11.87 -13.74 -2.51
C PHE A 171 -10.94 -12.83 -3.33
N LEU A 172 -9.89 -12.28 -2.73
CA LEU A 172 -8.91 -11.47 -3.44
C LEU A 172 -8.20 -12.23 -4.58
N LEU A 173 -7.97 -13.54 -4.40
CA LEU A 173 -7.38 -14.39 -5.45
C LEU A 173 -8.21 -14.38 -6.73
N GLU A 174 -9.53 -14.48 -6.61
CA GLU A 174 -10.44 -14.45 -7.76
C GLU A 174 -10.43 -13.06 -8.40
N LEU A 175 -10.61 -12.01 -7.59
CA LEU A 175 -10.65 -10.64 -8.05
C LEU A 175 -9.37 -10.22 -8.78
N LEU A 176 -8.19 -10.53 -8.21
CA LEU A 176 -6.89 -10.12 -8.78
C LEU A 176 -6.46 -10.95 -9.99
N SER A 177 -7.09 -12.10 -10.24
CA SER A 177 -6.80 -12.92 -11.43
C SER A 177 -7.38 -12.32 -12.70
N ASP A 178 -8.62 -11.85 -12.65
CA ASP A 178 -9.39 -11.42 -13.82
C ASP A 178 -9.80 -9.95 -13.77
N PHE A 179 -9.52 -9.26 -12.67
CA PHE A 179 -9.96 -7.89 -12.38
C PHE A 179 -11.45 -7.71 -12.66
N GLN A 180 -12.24 -8.63 -12.11
CA GLN A 180 -13.71 -8.63 -12.26
C GLN A 180 -14.40 -8.94 -10.93
N ILE A 181 -15.62 -8.48 -10.80
CA ILE A 181 -16.50 -8.70 -9.66
C ILE A 181 -17.88 -9.07 -10.19
N SER A 182 -18.46 -10.16 -9.67
CA SER A 182 -19.83 -10.57 -9.98
C SER A 182 -20.76 -10.14 -8.85
N ILE A 183 -21.73 -9.30 -9.18
CA ILE A 183 -22.82 -8.87 -8.29
C ILE A 183 -24.10 -9.58 -8.77
N PRO A 184 -24.73 -10.42 -7.95
CA PRO A 184 -25.85 -11.26 -8.41
C PRO A 184 -26.98 -10.50 -9.12
N GLU A 185 -27.30 -9.29 -8.65
CA GLU A 185 -28.41 -8.50 -9.15
C GLU A 185 -28.06 -7.64 -10.38
N ILE A 186 -26.75 -7.37 -10.60
CA ILE A 186 -26.29 -6.47 -11.66
C ILE A 186 -25.54 -7.24 -12.76
N GLY A 187 -24.90 -8.36 -12.39
CA GLY A 187 -24.02 -9.12 -13.28
C GLY A 187 -22.54 -8.87 -13.00
N THR A 188 -21.69 -9.21 -13.97
CA THR A 188 -20.23 -9.13 -13.82
C THR A 188 -19.71 -7.79 -14.31
N ILE A 189 -19.00 -7.08 -13.43
CA ILE A 189 -18.28 -5.85 -13.72
C ILE A 189 -16.80 -6.22 -13.88
N LYS A 190 -16.22 -5.86 -15.03
CA LYS A 190 -14.80 -6.12 -15.33
C LYS A 190 -14.07 -4.81 -15.61
N ALA A 191 -12.83 -4.71 -15.13
CA ALA A 191 -12.01 -3.56 -15.39
C ALA A 191 -11.62 -3.47 -16.88
N ASP A 192 -11.87 -2.33 -17.50
CA ASP A 192 -11.38 -2.03 -18.85
C ASP A 192 -9.85 -1.90 -18.86
N LYS A 193 -9.31 -1.28 -17.80
CA LYS A 193 -7.89 -1.14 -17.53
C LYS A 193 -7.63 -1.65 -16.11
N PRO A 194 -6.80 -2.69 -15.94
CA PRO A 194 -6.45 -3.19 -14.62
C PRO A 194 -5.84 -2.09 -13.74
N PRO A 195 -6.23 -1.98 -12.46
CA PRO A 195 -5.58 -1.08 -11.52
C PRO A 195 -4.14 -1.53 -11.25
N ALA A 196 -3.25 -0.57 -10.96
CA ALA A 196 -1.96 -0.91 -10.35
C ALA A 196 -2.20 -1.32 -8.88
N VAL A 197 -1.91 -2.57 -8.52
CA VAL A 197 -2.25 -3.11 -7.20
C VAL A 197 -1.00 -3.21 -6.34
N ILE A 198 -1.06 -2.59 -5.16
CA ILE A 198 -0.05 -2.69 -4.11
C ILE A 198 -0.69 -3.34 -2.90
N ILE A 199 -0.07 -4.40 -2.40
CA ILE A 199 -0.50 -5.12 -1.19
C ILE A 199 0.60 -4.96 -0.15
N THR A 200 0.25 -4.59 1.09
CA THR A 200 1.22 -4.49 2.18
C THR A 200 0.95 -5.49 3.28
N SER A 201 2.01 -5.95 3.94
CA SER A 201 1.95 -6.86 5.08
C SER A 201 3.03 -6.54 6.11
N ASN A 202 2.70 -6.60 7.40
CA ASN A 202 3.65 -6.52 8.51
C ASN A 202 4.07 -7.91 9.03
N ARG A 203 3.64 -8.99 8.35
CA ARG A 203 3.87 -10.39 8.73
C ARG A 203 3.40 -10.74 10.15
N THR A 204 2.32 -10.14 10.63
CA THR A 204 1.68 -10.55 11.88
C THR A 204 1.10 -11.95 11.78
N ARG A 205 0.77 -12.36 10.56
CA ARG A 205 0.34 -13.69 10.13
C ARG A 205 0.95 -14.01 8.76
N GLU A 206 1.11 -15.28 8.41
CA GLU A 206 1.48 -15.68 7.06
C GLU A 206 0.32 -15.48 6.08
N ILE A 207 0.65 -14.93 4.90
CA ILE A 207 -0.27 -14.78 3.78
C ILE A 207 -0.31 -16.10 3.00
N HIS A 208 -1.48 -16.48 2.52
CA HIS A 208 -1.67 -17.72 1.77
C HIS A 208 -0.80 -17.78 0.51
N ASP A 209 -0.12 -18.91 0.30
CA ASP A 209 0.81 -19.12 -0.82
C ASP A 209 0.20 -18.83 -2.19
N ALA A 210 -1.09 -19.09 -2.38
CA ALA A 210 -1.78 -18.84 -3.63
C ALA A 210 -1.79 -17.34 -3.97
N LEU A 211 -1.94 -16.45 -2.98
CA LEU A 211 -1.88 -15.00 -3.18
C LEU A 211 -0.45 -14.56 -3.47
N LYS A 212 0.53 -15.04 -2.70
CA LYS A 212 1.96 -14.76 -2.93
C LYS A 212 2.41 -15.10 -4.35
N ARG A 213 1.98 -16.26 -4.90
CA ARG A 213 2.33 -16.71 -6.26
C ARG A 213 1.78 -15.81 -7.38
N ARG A 214 0.72 -15.05 -7.12
CA ARG A 214 0.16 -14.10 -8.09
C ARG A 214 0.85 -12.75 -8.08
N CYS A 215 1.56 -12.43 -6.99
CA CYS A 215 2.22 -11.16 -6.79
C CYS A 215 3.70 -11.21 -7.21
N LEU A 216 4.24 -10.06 -7.56
CA LEU A 216 5.66 -9.81 -7.40
C LEU A 216 5.92 -9.48 -5.94
N TYR A 217 6.97 -10.04 -5.38
CA TYR A 217 7.29 -9.95 -3.96
C TYR A 217 8.49 -9.06 -3.73
N PHE A 218 8.41 -8.19 -2.71
CA PHE A 218 9.54 -7.42 -2.24
C PHE A 218 9.52 -7.26 -0.71
N TRP A 219 10.65 -7.54 -0.08
CA TRP A 219 10.87 -7.28 1.33
C TRP A 219 11.50 -5.90 1.51
N ILE A 220 10.84 -5.02 2.29
CA ILE A 220 11.40 -3.72 2.67
C ILE A 220 12.00 -3.84 4.06
N ASP A 221 13.33 -3.73 4.11
CA ASP A 221 14.08 -3.77 5.36
C ASP A 221 14.23 -2.37 5.98
N TYR A 222 14.71 -2.32 7.22
CA TYR A 222 15.13 -1.06 7.80
C TYR A 222 16.27 -0.46 6.95
N PRO A 223 16.27 0.86 6.72
CA PRO A 223 17.31 1.48 5.92
C PRO A 223 18.67 1.44 6.65
N SER A 224 19.75 1.44 5.85
CA SER A 224 21.07 1.75 6.36
C SER A 224 21.13 3.18 6.91
N VAL A 225 22.15 3.50 7.71
CA VAL A 225 22.35 4.84 8.27
C VAL A 225 22.42 5.91 7.17
N ASP A 226 23.14 5.64 6.08
CA ASP A 226 23.25 6.58 4.95
C ASP A 226 21.92 6.80 4.26
N ARG A 227 21.18 5.72 4.02
CA ARG A 227 19.86 5.80 3.39
C ARG A 227 18.84 6.50 4.30
N GLU A 228 18.91 6.28 5.60
CA GLU A 228 18.05 6.99 6.55
C GLU A 228 18.36 8.49 6.59
N TYR A 229 19.63 8.87 6.48
CA TYR A 229 20.02 10.27 6.30
C TYR A 229 19.40 10.88 5.04
N GLU A 230 19.44 10.16 3.91
CA GLU A 230 18.79 10.59 2.66
C GLU A 230 17.28 10.74 2.84
N ILE A 231 16.61 9.78 3.50
CA ILE A 231 15.18 9.83 3.78
C ILE A 231 14.85 11.05 4.65
N ILE A 232 15.61 11.28 5.74
CA ILE A 232 15.40 12.43 6.63
C ILE A 232 15.52 13.73 5.85
N THR A 233 16.57 13.89 5.05
CA THR A 233 16.81 15.13 4.28
C THR A 233 15.80 15.35 3.17
N ALA A 234 15.30 14.29 2.54
CA ALA A 234 14.26 14.36 1.53
C ALA A 234 12.88 14.72 2.13
N ARG A 235 12.55 14.18 3.31
CA ARG A 235 11.21 14.31 3.94
C ARG A 235 11.10 15.49 4.91
N VAL A 236 12.23 15.98 5.43
CA VAL A 236 12.34 17.12 6.35
C VAL A 236 13.42 18.08 5.82
N PRO A 237 13.12 18.85 4.75
CA PRO A 237 14.14 19.67 4.07
C PRO A 237 14.76 20.76 4.95
N GLU A 238 14.06 21.18 6.00
CA GLU A 238 14.51 22.19 6.97
C GLU A 238 15.51 21.65 8.01
N VAL A 239 15.77 20.34 8.05
CA VAL A 239 16.64 19.73 9.06
C VAL A 239 18.11 20.19 8.89
N PRO A 240 18.80 20.63 9.96
CA PRO A 240 20.24 20.86 9.90
C PRO A 240 20.98 19.57 9.53
N LYS A 241 21.91 19.65 8.55
CA LYS A 241 22.66 18.47 8.08
C LYS A 241 23.35 17.70 9.19
N LYS A 242 23.88 18.41 10.21
CA LYS A 242 24.52 17.81 11.38
C LYS A 242 23.51 16.99 12.19
N LEU A 243 22.33 17.58 12.47
CA LEU A 243 21.26 16.90 13.19
C LEU A 243 20.79 15.66 12.44
N ALA A 244 20.54 15.76 11.11
CA ALA A 244 20.12 14.63 10.30
C ALA A 244 21.10 13.44 10.35
N ARG A 245 22.42 13.71 10.26
CA ARG A 245 23.46 12.68 10.40
C ARG A 245 23.46 12.04 11.78
N GLN A 246 23.38 12.84 12.82
CA GLN A 246 23.35 12.35 14.20
C GLN A 246 22.09 11.52 14.49
N VAL A 247 20.92 11.96 14.01
CA VAL A 247 19.67 11.21 14.15
C VAL A 247 19.77 9.87 13.43
N SER A 248 20.23 9.84 12.18
CA SER A 248 20.34 8.57 11.42
C SER A 248 21.33 7.60 12.09
N ALA A 249 22.47 8.10 12.58
CA ALA A 249 23.46 7.28 13.28
C ALA A 249 22.92 6.77 14.64
N PHE A 250 22.21 7.61 15.39
CA PHE A 250 21.61 7.24 16.67
C PHE A 250 20.55 6.14 16.47
N ILE A 251 19.60 6.32 15.54
CA ILE A 251 18.58 5.34 15.23
C ILE A 251 19.18 4.03 14.71
N GLY A 252 20.20 4.10 13.86
CA GLY A 252 20.96 2.93 13.43
C GLY A 252 21.61 2.17 14.59
N GLY A 253 22.03 2.89 15.63
CA GLY A 253 22.51 2.31 16.88
C GLY A 253 21.38 1.67 17.71
N VAL A 254 20.24 2.34 17.83
CA VAL A 254 19.05 1.83 18.55
C VAL A 254 18.55 0.52 17.92
N ARG A 255 18.51 0.43 16.58
CA ARG A 255 18.08 -0.78 15.89
C ARG A 255 18.99 -2.00 16.04
N ARG A 256 20.19 -1.83 16.61
CA ARG A 256 21.09 -2.95 16.96
C ARG A 256 20.88 -3.48 18.37
N LEU A 257 20.03 -2.82 19.14
CA LEU A 257 19.69 -3.25 20.49
C LEU A 257 18.59 -4.29 20.45
N ASP A 258 18.53 -5.15 21.46
CA ASP A 258 17.46 -6.10 21.70
C ASP A 258 16.28 -5.38 22.37
N LEU A 259 15.47 -4.69 21.55
CA LEU A 259 14.26 -3.99 21.97
C LEU A 259 13.02 -4.80 21.60
N TYR A 260 11.94 -4.62 22.34
CA TYR A 260 10.67 -5.23 22.02
C TYR A 260 10.14 -4.76 20.66
N LYS A 261 10.33 -3.46 20.36
CA LYS A 261 9.98 -2.90 19.07
C LYS A 261 11.01 -1.87 18.60
N LEU A 262 11.60 -2.16 17.46
CA LEU A 262 12.55 -1.25 16.82
C LEU A 262 11.83 -0.05 16.18
N PRO A 263 12.42 1.18 16.25
CA PRO A 263 11.84 2.34 15.60
C PRO A 263 11.88 2.22 14.08
N GLY A 264 10.74 2.48 13.42
CA GLY A 264 10.63 2.58 11.97
C GLY A 264 11.04 3.96 11.45
N ILE A 265 10.92 4.15 10.13
CA ILE A 265 11.20 5.45 9.48
C ILE A 265 10.20 6.52 9.96
N ALA A 266 8.94 6.15 10.20
CA ALA A 266 7.93 7.09 10.68
C ALA A 266 8.35 7.70 12.04
N GLU A 267 8.77 6.85 12.99
CA GLU A 267 9.25 7.30 14.29
C GLU A 267 10.52 8.17 14.16
N THR A 268 11.43 7.83 13.25
CA THR A 268 12.63 8.64 12.98
C THR A 268 12.27 10.05 12.47
N LEU A 269 11.34 10.13 11.51
CA LEU A 269 10.89 11.41 10.95
C LEU A 269 10.16 12.26 12.00
N ASP A 270 9.31 11.65 12.80
CA ASP A 270 8.59 12.34 13.87
C ASP A 270 9.54 12.82 14.97
N TRP A 271 10.55 12.01 15.31
CA TRP A 271 11.59 12.45 16.25
C TRP A 271 12.42 13.61 15.69
N THR A 272 12.81 13.53 14.42
CA THR A 272 13.53 14.63 13.75
C THR A 272 12.73 15.94 13.82
N ARG A 273 11.44 15.91 13.52
CA ARG A 273 10.56 17.08 13.63
C ARG A 273 10.44 17.58 15.07
N SER A 274 10.35 16.66 16.03
CA SER A 274 10.29 17.01 17.47
C SER A 274 11.55 17.75 17.91
N LEU A 275 12.73 17.29 17.50
CA LEU A 275 14.02 17.95 17.79
C LEU A 275 14.09 19.35 17.19
N ILE A 276 13.66 19.52 15.93
CA ILE A 276 13.57 20.84 15.28
C ILE A 276 12.61 21.76 16.02
N ALA A 277 11.44 21.24 16.43
CA ALA A 277 10.45 22.04 17.19
C ALA A 277 10.98 22.51 18.56
N LEU A 278 11.95 21.77 19.16
CA LEU A 278 12.66 22.19 20.37
C LEU A 278 13.82 23.15 20.10
N GLY A 279 14.08 23.47 18.82
CA GLY A 279 15.17 24.37 18.41
C GLY A 279 16.55 23.73 18.37
N GLU A 280 16.63 22.39 18.39
CA GLU A 280 17.91 21.67 18.38
C GLU A 280 18.53 21.70 16.96
N ALA A 281 19.80 22.09 16.88
CA ALA A 281 20.59 22.03 15.65
C ALA A 281 21.52 20.79 15.62
N GLU A 282 21.69 20.14 16.75
CA GLU A 282 22.46 18.92 16.97
C GLU A 282 21.88 18.13 18.15
N LEU A 283 22.20 16.84 18.24
CA LEU A 283 21.75 16.02 19.37
C LEU A 283 22.50 16.39 20.66
N SER A 284 21.75 16.69 21.71
CA SER A 284 22.23 16.85 23.08
C SER A 284 21.66 15.74 23.97
N GLU A 285 22.36 15.43 25.07
CA GLU A 285 21.90 14.43 26.04
C GLU A 285 20.49 14.80 26.57
N ALA A 286 20.29 16.07 26.89
CA ALA A 286 19.01 16.56 27.42
C ALA A 286 17.88 16.41 26.40
N ALA A 287 18.13 16.74 25.12
CA ALA A 287 17.13 16.61 24.07
C ALA A 287 16.80 15.13 23.80
N VAL A 288 17.80 14.25 23.77
CA VAL A 288 17.60 12.81 23.61
C VAL A 288 16.73 12.26 24.73
N GLU A 289 17.13 12.47 26.01
CA GLU A 289 16.38 11.97 27.17
C GLU A 289 14.94 12.49 27.23
N ALA A 290 14.73 13.76 26.88
CA ALA A 290 13.39 14.36 26.86
C ALA A 290 12.49 13.81 25.75
N THR A 291 13.08 13.26 24.67
CA THR A 291 12.32 12.89 23.46
C THR A 291 12.37 11.39 23.13
N LEU A 292 12.95 10.54 23.97
CA LEU A 292 13.00 9.07 23.75
C LEU A 292 11.64 8.45 23.46
N GLY A 293 10.56 8.97 24.07
CA GLY A 293 9.19 8.51 23.81
C GLY A 293 8.70 8.76 22.38
N SER A 294 9.40 9.56 21.57
CA SER A 294 9.10 9.71 20.15
C SER A 294 9.53 8.49 19.33
N ILE A 295 10.63 7.82 19.73
CA ILE A 295 11.21 6.70 18.98
C ILE A 295 10.87 5.33 19.56
N VAL A 296 10.62 5.19 20.85
CA VAL A 296 10.21 3.93 21.48
C VAL A 296 8.85 4.08 22.14
N LYS A 297 8.04 3.01 22.12
CA LYS A 297 6.64 3.03 22.55
C LYS A 297 6.33 2.05 23.69
N TYR A 298 7.36 1.35 24.20
CA TYR A 298 7.24 0.41 25.30
C TYR A 298 8.10 0.88 26.48
N GLN A 299 7.58 0.70 27.69
CA GLN A 299 8.25 1.14 28.91
C GLN A 299 9.60 0.45 29.10
N GLU A 300 9.64 -0.86 28.83
CA GLU A 300 10.85 -1.67 28.93
C GLU A 300 11.95 -1.19 27.97
N ASP A 301 11.59 -0.81 26.75
CA ASP A 301 12.51 -0.24 25.77
C ASP A 301 13.02 1.14 26.21
N LEU A 302 12.13 1.96 26.80
CA LEU A 302 12.49 3.26 27.37
C LEU A 302 13.50 3.11 28.53
N GLU A 303 13.28 2.16 29.43
CA GLU A 303 14.20 1.90 30.56
C GLU A 303 15.57 1.42 30.08
N ARG A 304 15.62 0.58 29.03
CA ARG A 304 16.89 0.13 28.42
C ARG A 304 17.69 1.25 27.76
N LEU A 305 16.98 2.23 27.15
CA LEU A 305 17.61 3.35 26.45
C LEU A 305 18.03 4.48 27.38
N ARG A 306 17.34 4.70 28.51
CA ARG A 306 17.64 5.80 29.42
C ARG A 306 19.05 5.71 30.04
N GLY A 307 19.64 6.87 30.31
CA GLY A 307 20.88 7.00 31.05
C GLY A 307 22.10 6.50 30.26
N ALA A 308 22.72 5.40 30.69
CA ALA A 308 23.97 4.91 30.09
C ALA A 308 23.80 4.44 28.64
N GLY A 309 22.62 3.84 28.28
CA GLY A 309 22.34 3.38 26.93
C GLY A 309 22.28 4.51 25.91
N SER A 310 21.51 5.56 26.21
CA SER A 310 21.39 6.73 25.35
C SER A 310 22.70 7.49 25.21
N ARG A 311 23.50 7.62 26.28
CA ARG A 311 24.82 8.30 26.27
C ARG A 311 25.82 7.62 25.37
N GLU A 312 25.91 6.29 25.41
CA GLU A 312 26.83 5.53 24.55
C GLU A 312 26.44 5.68 23.08
N LEU A 313 25.12 5.57 22.75
CA LEU A 313 24.63 5.77 21.41
C LEU A 313 24.86 7.21 20.92
N LEU A 314 24.60 8.20 21.76
CA LEU A 314 24.85 9.61 21.47
C LEU A 314 26.32 9.88 21.18
N ALA A 315 27.23 9.36 22.03
CA ALA A 315 28.65 9.52 21.81
C ALA A 315 29.14 8.96 20.47
N ARG A 316 28.56 7.84 20.02
CA ARG A 316 28.82 7.27 18.69
C ARG A 316 28.21 8.13 17.56
N ALA A 317 26.99 8.62 17.74
CA ALA A 317 26.29 9.41 16.75
C ALA A 317 26.89 10.81 16.53
N VAL A 318 27.47 11.42 17.57
CA VAL A 318 28.13 12.74 17.47
C VAL A 318 29.45 12.65 16.71
N ASN A 319 30.12 11.48 16.71
CA ASN A 319 31.37 11.24 16.01
C ASN A 319 31.22 10.63 14.62
N ALA A 320 29.99 10.38 14.16
CA ALA A 320 29.68 9.86 12.83
C ALA A 320 29.46 10.99 11.81
#